data_c96dd16d94c202d7df24bc150bd52423
#
_entry.id   c96dd16d94c202d7df24bc150bd52423
#
_cell.length_a   1.000
_cell.length_b   1.000
_cell.length_c   1.000
_cell.angle_alpha   90.00
_cell.angle_beta   90.00
_cell.angle_gamma   90.00
#
_symmetry.space_group_name_H-M   'P 1'
#
loop_
_entity.id
_entity.type
_entity.pdbx_description
1 polymer ?
#
loop_
_entity_poly.entity_id
_entity_poly.type
_entity_poly.pdbx_seq_one_letter_code
_entity_poly.pdbx_strand_id
1 'polypeptide(L)' 'MSRNCRIEIGAQVKNSILSPKAIIGEGAKIENAIIDKSVEVAPGITIKGTSEEPMVVAKGTKVVEDMIR' A
#
# COMPACT_ATOMS: atom_id res chain seq x y z
N MET A 1 8.18 4.02 -8.28
CA MET A 1 6.89 4.58 -7.86
C MET A 1 6.15 5.20 -9.03
N SER A 2 4.85 5.01 -9.05
CA SER A 2 4.00 5.60 -10.07
C SER A 2 3.78 7.08 -9.81
N ARG A 3 3.33 7.81 -10.85
CA ARG A 3 2.99 9.22 -10.70
C ARG A 3 1.74 9.36 -9.83
N ASN A 4 1.62 10.49 -9.17
CA ASN A 4 0.46 10.85 -8.36
C ASN A 4 0.22 9.93 -7.16
N CYS A 5 1.22 9.14 -6.80
CA CYS A 5 1.17 8.42 -5.53
C CYS A 5 1.54 9.38 -4.41
N ARG A 6 0.80 9.31 -3.33
CA ARG A 6 1.10 10.11 -2.16
C ARG A 6 1.55 9.20 -1.03
N ILE A 7 2.77 9.41 -0.57
CA ILE A 7 3.32 8.63 0.54
C ILE A 7 3.60 9.61 1.67
N GLU A 8 2.90 9.45 2.77
CA GLU A 8 3.03 10.33 3.91
C GLU A 8 4.30 10.06 4.71
N ILE A 9 4.62 10.96 5.62
CA ILE A 9 5.83 10.88 6.44
C ILE A 9 5.89 9.57 7.20
N GLY A 10 7.07 8.95 7.21
CA GLY A 10 7.29 7.71 7.95
C GLY A 10 6.76 6.44 7.28
N ALA A 11 6.06 6.57 6.17
CA ALA A 11 5.59 5.40 5.43
C ALA A 11 6.77 4.69 4.75
N GLN A 12 6.70 3.38 4.69
CA GLN A 12 7.72 2.57 4.03
C GLN A 12 7.08 1.68 2.98
N VAL A 13 7.68 1.63 1.81
CA VAL A 13 7.22 0.79 0.71
C VAL A 13 8.40 -0.02 0.21
N LYS A 14 8.27 -1.35 0.25
CA LYS A 14 9.32 -2.26 -0.21
C LYS A 14 8.76 -3.29 -1.16
N ASN A 15 9.47 -3.53 -2.27
CA ASN A 15 9.11 -4.56 -3.24
C ASN A 15 7.63 -4.55 -3.61
N SER A 16 7.09 -3.35 -3.77
CA SER A 16 5.65 -3.19 -4.01
C SER A 16 5.40 -2.33 -5.24
N ILE A 17 4.25 -2.52 -5.84
CA ILE A 17 3.82 -1.76 -7.00
C ILE A 17 2.68 -0.84 -6.57
N LEU A 18 2.84 0.45 -6.81
CA LEU A 18 1.81 1.44 -6.50
C LEU A 18 1.27 2.02 -7.81
N SER A 19 -0.03 1.96 -7.97
CA SER A 19 -0.70 2.54 -9.12
C SER A 19 -1.00 4.02 -8.89
N PRO A 20 -1.33 4.77 -9.94
CA PRO A 20 -1.63 6.21 -9.79
C PRO A 20 -2.73 6.48 -8.77
N LYS A 21 -2.64 7.59 -8.08
CA LYS A 21 -3.60 8.05 -7.08
C LYS A 21 -3.70 7.19 -5.83
N ALA A 22 -2.76 6.28 -5.62
CA ALA A 22 -2.70 5.57 -4.35
C ALA A 22 -2.20 6.50 -3.25
N ILE A 23 -2.80 6.40 -2.08
CA ILE A 23 -2.42 7.22 -0.93
C ILE A 23 -2.01 6.30 0.21
N ILE A 24 -0.78 6.46 0.65
CA ILE A 24 -0.23 5.65 1.74
C ILE A 24 -0.14 6.54 2.98
N GLY A 25 -0.87 6.18 4.01
CA GLY A 25 -0.94 6.98 5.23
C GLY A 25 0.36 7.04 6.03
N GLU A 26 0.42 7.98 6.94
CA GLU A 26 1.59 8.21 7.78
C GLU A 26 1.95 6.97 8.58
N GLY A 27 3.22 6.58 8.52
CA GLY A 27 3.71 5.43 9.27
C GLY A 27 3.29 4.07 8.75
N ALA A 28 2.57 4.02 7.62
CA ALA A 28 2.14 2.75 7.04
C ALA A 28 3.34 2.00 6.46
N LYS A 29 3.26 0.67 6.49
CA LYS A 29 4.30 -0.18 5.93
C LYS A 29 3.72 -1.08 4.87
N ILE A 30 4.28 -1.02 3.68
CA ILE A 30 3.84 -1.81 2.54
C ILE A 30 5.01 -2.68 2.10
N GLU A 31 4.80 -3.98 2.05
CA GLU A 31 5.85 -4.91 1.64
C GLU A 31 5.26 -6.02 0.79
N ASN A 32 5.89 -6.28 -0.37
CA ASN A 32 5.45 -7.31 -1.31
C ASN A 32 3.96 -7.19 -1.61
N ALA A 33 3.51 -5.99 -1.96
CA ALA A 33 2.11 -5.74 -2.23
C ALA A 33 1.92 -5.05 -3.57
N ILE A 34 0.76 -5.24 -4.15
CA ILE A 34 0.34 -4.56 -5.36
C ILE A 34 -0.87 -3.71 -4.99
N ILE A 35 -0.69 -2.41 -5.06
CA ILE A 35 -1.71 -1.43 -4.67
C ILE A 35 -2.30 -0.84 -5.95
N ASP A 36 -3.58 -1.08 -6.18
CA ASP A 36 -4.26 -0.61 -7.37
C ASP A 36 -4.64 0.87 -7.26
N LYS A 37 -5.28 1.39 -8.30
CA LYS A 37 -5.64 2.81 -8.39
C LYS A 37 -6.54 3.26 -7.25
N SER A 38 -6.36 4.49 -6.83
CA SER A 38 -7.26 5.14 -5.86
C SER A 38 -7.42 4.37 -4.55
N VAL A 39 -6.43 3.58 -4.19
CA VAL A 39 -6.43 2.87 -2.91
C VAL A 39 -5.94 3.84 -1.84
N GLU A 40 -6.63 3.86 -0.71
CA GLU A 40 -6.23 4.66 0.44
C GLU A 40 -5.83 3.73 1.58
N VAL A 41 -4.63 3.91 2.09
CA VAL A 41 -4.14 3.14 3.24
C VAL A 41 -4.12 4.06 4.45
N ALA A 42 -4.82 3.69 5.51
CA ALA A 42 -4.89 4.49 6.72
C ALA A 42 -3.52 4.60 7.40
N PRO A 43 -3.30 5.62 8.22
CA PRO A 43 -2.05 5.75 8.96
C PRO A 43 -1.79 4.54 9.86
N GLY A 44 -0.53 4.13 9.95
CA GLY A 44 -0.12 3.04 10.84
C GLY A 44 -0.48 1.63 10.37
N ILE A 45 -1.00 1.49 9.16
CA ILE A 45 -1.42 0.20 8.62
C ILE A 45 -0.21 -0.55 8.05
N THR A 46 -0.20 -1.86 8.26
CA THR A 46 0.81 -2.73 7.67
C THR A 46 0.18 -3.61 6.61
N ILE A 47 0.69 -3.56 5.40
CA ILE A 47 0.29 -4.45 4.32
C ILE A 47 1.51 -5.27 3.95
N LYS A 48 1.44 -6.57 4.18
CA LYS A 48 2.57 -7.45 3.95
C LYS A 48 2.14 -8.69 3.19
N GLY A 49 2.77 -8.91 2.06
CA GLY A 49 2.64 -10.14 1.30
C GLY A 49 3.94 -10.92 1.31
N THR A 50 4.00 -11.97 0.51
CA THR A 50 5.23 -12.72 0.31
C THR A 50 5.70 -12.51 -1.13
N SER A 51 6.95 -12.88 -1.41
CA SER A 51 7.46 -12.77 -2.78
C SER A 51 6.73 -13.71 -3.74
N GLU A 52 6.19 -14.81 -3.25
CA GLU A 52 5.44 -15.76 -4.07
C GLU A 52 3.96 -15.38 -4.18
N GLU A 53 3.41 -14.81 -3.13
CA GLU A 53 2.00 -14.39 -3.09
C GLU A 53 1.89 -12.95 -2.59
N PRO A 54 2.10 -11.98 -3.47
CA PRO A 54 1.96 -10.58 -3.05
C PRO A 54 0.54 -10.27 -2.60
N MET A 55 0.44 -9.36 -1.66
CA MET A 55 -0.87 -8.88 -1.23
C MET A 55 -1.40 -7.93 -2.29
N VAL A 56 -2.57 -8.23 -2.83
CA VAL A 56 -3.20 -7.39 -3.86
C VAL A 56 -4.34 -6.61 -3.24
N VAL A 57 -4.30 -5.30 -3.39
CA VAL A 57 -5.36 -4.42 -2.90
C VAL A 57 -6.12 -3.87 -4.11
N ALA A 58 -7.39 -4.20 -4.18
CA ALA A 58 -8.22 -3.83 -5.31
C ALA A 58 -8.44 -2.32 -5.41
N LYS A 59 -8.71 -1.88 -6.63
CA LYS A 59 -8.99 -0.49 -6.94
C LYS A 59 -10.08 0.10 -6.03
N GLY A 60 -9.82 1.28 -5.52
CA GLY A 60 -10.79 2.02 -4.72
C GLY A 60 -10.96 1.51 -3.29
N THR A 61 -10.16 0.54 -2.87
CA THR A 61 -10.27 -0.01 -1.52
C THR A 61 -9.69 0.96 -0.49
N LYS A 62 -10.37 1.09 0.63
CA LYS A 62 -9.83 1.82 1.77
C LYS A 62 -9.34 0.79 2.78
N VAL A 63 -8.05 0.79 3.02
CA VAL A 63 -7.44 -0.17 3.94
C VAL A 63 -7.37 0.47 5.32
N VAL A 64 -8.14 -0.07 6.24
CA VAL A 64 -8.23 0.46 7.61
C VAL A 64 -7.77 -0.55 8.65
N GLU A 65 -7.36 -1.73 8.22
CA GLU A 65 -6.84 -2.79 9.08
C GLU A 65 -5.61 -3.40 8.45
N ASP A 66 -4.73 -3.97 9.27
CA ASP A 66 -3.54 -4.62 8.76
C ASP A 66 -3.90 -5.79 7.84
N MET A 67 -3.17 -5.92 6.75
CA MET A 67 -3.34 -7.00 5.79
C MET A 67 -2.01 -7.75 5.71
N ILE A 68 -1.94 -8.90 6.34
CA ILE A 68 -0.70 -9.68 6.41
C ILE A 68 -0.97 -11.11 5.93
N ARG A 69 -0.12 -11.57 5.02
CA ARG A 69 -0.12 -12.95 4.57
C ARG A 69 0.90 -13.78 5.31
#